data_d3d6ca07b376e99f8665472277d19638
#
_entry.id   d3d6ca07b376e99f8665472277d19638
#
_cell.length_a   1.000
_cell.length_b   1.000
_cell.length_c   1.000
_cell.angle_alpha   90.00
_cell.angle_beta   90.00
_cell.angle_gamma   90.00
#
_symmetry.space_group_name_H-M   'P 1'
#
loop_
_entity.id
_entity.type
_entity.pdbx_description
1 polymer ?
#
loop_
_entity_poly.entity_id
_entity_poly.type
_entity_poly.pdbx_seq_one_letter_code
_entity_poly.pdbx_strand_id
1 'polypeptide(L)'
;CVKDDAIATVSQTINGGLVCHTSGAQSINSLQNQNNFGVIYPFQSILVNSAVENINFPLFIEGNSTQTLNAISEFLKDIPAQIVTVNSDNRLKYHLSAVFANNFTNAMLLAAQKICNEHQLDFSYLQPLITQSIQQALSFGPKNSQTGPAKRQDIMTMNSHLQLLENNEPLYELYKVMSEFINKEFNT
;
A
#
# COMPACT_ATOMS: atom_id res chain seq x y z
N CYS A 1 -3.02 -19.27 3.09
CA CYS A 1 -3.85 -18.15 2.63
C CYS A 1 -4.45 -18.48 1.27
N VAL A 2 -5.66 -18.01 1.02
CA VAL A 2 -6.35 -18.10 -0.29
C VAL A 2 -6.41 -16.72 -0.93
N LYS A 3 -6.66 -16.66 -2.24
CA LYS A 3 -6.90 -15.40 -2.94
C LYS A 3 -8.22 -14.78 -2.47
N ASP A 4 -8.34 -13.45 -2.57
CA ASP A 4 -9.51 -12.71 -2.11
C ASP A 4 -10.82 -13.19 -2.73
N ASP A 5 -10.81 -13.53 -4.01
CA ASP A 5 -11.97 -14.07 -4.75
C ASP A 5 -12.41 -15.48 -4.27
N ALA A 6 -11.52 -16.22 -3.63
CA ALA A 6 -11.80 -17.56 -3.12
C ALA A 6 -12.35 -17.57 -1.67
N ILE A 7 -12.30 -16.45 -0.94
CA ILE A 7 -12.66 -16.38 0.49
C ILE A 7 -14.08 -16.89 0.72
N ALA A 8 -15.06 -16.39 -0.02
CA ALA A 8 -16.46 -16.78 0.13
C ALA A 8 -16.69 -18.27 -0.15
N THR A 9 -16.04 -18.82 -1.19
CA THR A 9 -16.17 -20.23 -1.55
C THR A 9 -15.51 -21.16 -0.50
N VAL A 10 -14.31 -20.81 -0.05
CA VAL A 10 -13.61 -21.59 0.97
C VAL A 10 -14.35 -21.56 2.30
N SER A 11 -14.92 -20.41 2.67
CA SER A 11 -15.69 -20.29 3.92
C SER A 11 -16.88 -21.27 4.00
N GLN A 12 -17.47 -21.65 2.86
CA GLN A 12 -18.58 -22.62 2.80
C GLN A 12 -18.17 -24.04 3.21
N THR A 13 -16.88 -24.36 3.16
CA THR A 13 -16.36 -25.68 3.57
C THR A 13 -16.01 -25.75 5.06
N ILE A 14 -16.08 -24.63 5.79
CA ILE A 14 -15.74 -24.55 7.19
C ILE A 14 -17.01 -24.72 8.03
N ASN A 15 -17.00 -25.65 8.98
CA ASN A 15 -18.13 -25.91 9.86
C ASN A 15 -17.81 -25.49 11.30
N GLY A 16 -18.47 -24.39 11.74
CA GLY A 16 -18.40 -23.89 13.11
C GLY A 16 -17.11 -23.16 13.48
N GLY A 17 -17.09 -22.62 14.70
CA GLY A 17 -15.98 -21.84 15.22
C GLY A 17 -16.04 -20.35 14.83
N LEU A 18 -14.95 -19.66 15.11
CA LEU A 18 -14.70 -18.28 14.67
C LEU A 18 -13.91 -18.31 13.36
N VAL A 19 -14.48 -17.77 12.30
CA VAL A 19 -13.85 -17.73 10.97
C VAL A 19 -13.45 -16.32 10.64
N CYS A 20 -12.17 -16.09 10.35
CA CYS A 20 -11.67 -14.78 9.95
C CYS A 20 -10.94 -14.86 8.61
N HIS A 21 -11.07 -13.79 7.80
CA HIS A 21 -10.18 -13.57 6.66
C HIS A 21 -9.16 -12.47 6.98
N THR A 22 -8.10 -12.38 6.15
CA THR A 22 -7.01 -11.42 6.32
C THR A 22 -6.91 -10.43 5.16
N SER A 23 -7.96 -10.31 4.33
CA SER A 23 -7.96 -9.40 3.19
C SER A 23 -8.16 -7.94 3.62
N GLY A 24 -7.39 -7.04 3.03
CA GLY A 24 -7.59 -5.60 3.16
C GLY A 24 -8.75 -5.08 2.34
N ALA A 25 -9.10 -5.75 1.23
CA ALA A 25 -10.07 -5.28 0.25
C ALA A 25 -11.46 -5.93 0.39
N GLN A 26 -11.55 -7.19 0.84
CA GLN A 26 -12.81 -7.91 0.92
C GLN A 26 -13.66 -7.46 2.12
N SER A 27 -14.98 -7.29 1.87
CA SER A 27 -15.93 -7.04 2.94
C SER A 27 -15.99 -8.21 3.91
N ILE A 28 -16.25 -7.94 5.20
CA ILE A 28 -16.58 -8.96 6.20
C ILE A 28 -17.73 -9.85 5.76
N ASN A 29 -18.67 -9.32 4.96
CA ASN A 29 -19.83 -10.05 4.45
C ASN A 29 -19.47 -11.22 3.51
N SER A 30 -18.23 -11.32 3.03
CA SER A 30 -17.76 -12.51 2.30
C SER A 30 -17.81 -13.79 3.14
N LEU A 31 -17.97 -13.66 4.48
CA LEU A 31 -18.08 -14.75 5.45
C LEU A 31 -19.49 -14.89 6.04
N GLN A 32 -20.52 -14.23 5.46
CA GLN A 32 -21.88 -14.19 6.02
C GLN A 32 -22.58 -15.56 6.15
N ASN A 33 -22.02 -16.60 5.54
CA ASN A 33 -22.48 -17.98 5.71
C ASN A 33 -22.03 -18.61 7.04
N GLN A 34 -21.19 -17.94 7.83
CA GLN A 34 -20.72 -18.35 9.13
C GLN A 34 -21.52 -17.66 10.26
N ASN A 35 -21.61 -18.31 11.43
CA ASN A 35 -22.28 -17.71 12.59
C ASN A 35 -21.43 -16.63 13.28
N ASN A 36 -20.15 -16.94 13.51
CA ASN A 36 -19.18 -16.04 14.13
C ASN A 36 -18.06 -15.80 13.11
N PHE A 37 -17.97 -14.59 12.59
CA PHE A 37 -17.00 -14.26 11.56
C PHE A 37 -16.43 -12.86 11.71
N GLY A 38 -15.23 -12.67 11.17
CA GLY A 38 -14.54 -11.42 11.28
C GLY A 38 -13.39 -11.26 10.32
N VAL A 39 -12.61 -10.23 10.58
CA VAL A 39 -11.40 -9.89 9.84
C VAL A 39 -10.27 -9.66 10.83
N ILE A 40 -9.08 -10.17 10.48
CA ILE A 40 -7.81 -9.84 11.13
C ILE A 40 -6.86 -9.44 10.00
N TYR A 41 -6.73 -8.15 9.76
CA TYR A 41 -5.91 -7.65 8.67
C TYR A 41 -4.61 -7.02 9.17
N PRO A 42 -3.45 -7.68 8.96
CA PRO A 42 -2.15 -7.08 9.20
C PRO A 42 -1.94 -5.93 8.21
N PHE A 43 -1.84 -4.68 8.71
CA PHE A 43 -1.63 -3.51 7.85
C PHE A 43 -0.15 -3.35 7.52
N GLN A 44 0.38 -4.33 6.77
CA GLN A 44 1.77 -4.44 6.38
C GLN A 44 1.92 -5.18 5.05
N SER A 45 2.98 -4.85 4.32
CA SER A 45 3.44 -5.64 3.18
C SER A 45 4.35 -6.76 3.68
N ILE A 46 3.89 -8.00 3.55
CA ILE A 46 4.64 -9.19 4.00
C ILE A 46 5.19 -9.89 2.76
N LEU A 47 6.52 -9.87 2.63
CA LEU A 47 7.20 -10.59 1.55
C LEU A 47 7.28 -12.08 1.87
N VAL A 48 7.09 -12.92 0.86
CA VAL A 48 7.35 -14.37 0.98
C VAL A 48 8.82 -14.55 1.33
N ASN A 49 9.10 -15.32 2.35
CA ASN A 49 10.45 -15.59 2.89
C ASN A 49 11.10 -14.45 3.71
N SER A 50 10.38 -13.38 4.04
CA SER A 50 10.86 -12.44 5.05
C SER A 50 10.40 -12.92 6.45
N ALA A 51 11.33 -13.02 7.38
CA ALA A 51 10.97 -13.19 8.79
C ALA A 51 10.34 -11.89 9.28
N VAL A 52 9.16 -11.98 9.90
CA VAL A 52 8.57 -10.83 10.61
C VAL A 52 9.19 -10.82 12.01
N GLU A 53 10.38 -10.22 12.13
CA GLU A 53 11.13 -10.20 13.39
C GLU A 53 10.49 -9.32 14.46
N ASN A 54 9.82 -8.25 14.05
CA ASN A 54 9.14 -7.33 14.96
C ASN A 54 7.78 -6.92 14.40
N ILE A 55 6.72 -7.12 15.18
CA ILE A 55 5.38 -6.64 14.84
C ILE A 55 5.24 -5.20 15.34
N ASN A 56 5.56 -4.24 14.48
CA ASN A 56 5.43 -2.80 14.72
C ASN A 56 4.36 -2.13 13.85
N PHE A 57 3.47 -2.91 13.28
CA PHE A 57 2.37 -2.46 12.42
C PHE A 57 1.02 -2.74 13.07
N PRO A 58 -0.02 -1.97 12.77
CA PRO A 58 -1.34 -2.21 13.32
C PRO A 58 -1.99 -3.46 12.73
N LEU A 59 -2.76 -4.16 13.58
CA LEU A 59 -3.72 -5.19 13.16
C LEU A 59 -5.12 -4.57 13.15
N PHE A 60 -5.72 -4.47 11.96
CA PHE A 60 -7.10 -4.01 11.83
C PHE A 60 -8.02 -5.21 12.02
N ILE A 61 -8.98 -5.06 12.94
CA ILE A 61 -9.94 -6.11 13.26
C ILE A 61 -11.38 -5.63 13.02
N GLU A 62 -12.23 -6.59 12.64
CA GLU A 62 -13.66 -6.40 12.49
C GLU A 62 -14.38 -7.68 12.90
N GLY A 63 -15.51 -7.57 13.59
CA GLY A 63 -16.34 -8.71 13.98
C GLY A 63 -17.80 -8.47 13.57
N ASN A 64 -18.51 -9.52 13.17
CA ASN A 64 -19.94 -9.45 12.84
C ASN A 64 -20.85 -9.16 14.04
N SER A 65 -20.30 -9.25 15.25
CA SER A 65 -20.95 -8.89 16.52
C SER A 65 -19.92 -8.41 17.55
N THR A 66 -20.36 -7.76 18.60
CA THR A 66 -19.50 -7.38 19.75
C THR A 66 -18.85 -8.61 20.38
N GLN A 67 -19.59 -9.73 20.49
CA GLN A 67 -19.04 -10.96 21.02
C GLN A 67 -17.89 -11.50 20.15
N THR A 68 -18.07 -11.51 18.84
CA THR A 68 -17.03 -11.95 17.89
C THR A 68 -15.83 -11.02 17.93
N LEU A 69 -16.03 -9.70 17.99
CA LEU A 69 -14.95 -8.73 18.10
C LEU A 69 -14.12 -8.94 19.38
N ASN A 70 -14.79 -9.18 20.51
CA ASN A 70 -14.12 -9.47 21.78
C ASN A 70 -13.32 -10.78 21.71
N ALA A 71 -13.88 -11.81 21.06
CA ALA A 71 -13.17 -13.09 20.87
C ALA A 71 -11.91 -12.94 20.00
N ILE A 72 -11.97 -12.10 18.94
CA ILE A 72 -10.80 -11.76 18.11
C ILE A 72 -9.76 -11.01 18.97
N SER A 73 -10.20 -10.02 19.73
CA SER A 73 -9.29 -9.24 20.59
C SER A 73 -8.60 -10.11 21.64
N GLU A 74 -9.33 -11.03 22.27
CA GLU A 74 -8.76 -11.98 23.23
C GLU A 74 -7.77 -12.95 22.57
N PHE A 75 -8.07 -13.42 21.36
CA PHE A 75 -7.16 -14.27 20.59
C PHE A 75 -5.82 -13.57 20.27
N LEU A 76 -5.87 -12.26 20.07
CA LEU A 76 -4.70 -11.44 19.68
C LEU A 76 -3.96 -10.81 20.87
N LYS A 77 -4.43 -10.98 22.11
CA LYS A 77 -3.94 -10.23 23.29
C LYS A 77 -2.44 -10.37 23.55
N ASP A 78 -1.85 -11.51 23.22
CA ASP A 78 -0.43 -11.79 23.45
C ASP A 78 0.47 -11.37 22.25
N ILE A 79 -0.14 -10.84 21.18
CA ILE A 79 0.60 -10.32 20.03
C ILE A 79 0.97 -8.86 20.32
N PRO A 80 2.26 -8.47 20.26
CA PRO A 80 2.71 -7.11 20.55
C PRO A 80 2.42 -6.16 19.39
N ALA A 81 1.15 -6.07 18.97
CA ALA A 81 0.68 -5.22 17.88
C ALA A 81 -0.35 -4.22 18.40
N GLN A 82 -0.44 -3.07 17.76
CA GLN A 82 -1.54 -2.15 17.97
C GLN A 82 -2.81 -2.71 17.34
N ILE A 83 -3.79 -3.14 18.14
CA ILE A 83 -5.07 -3.64 17.65
C ILE A 83 -6.01 -2.46 17.45
N VAL A 84 -6.58 -2.31 16.24
CA VAL A 84 -7.46 -1.20 15.86
C VAL A 84 -8.73 -1.77 15.24
N THR A 85 -9.90 -1.41 15.78
CA THR A 85 -11.18 -1.78 15.18
C THR A 85 -11.47 -0.89 13.97
N VAL A 86 -11.63 -1.51 12.80
CA VAL A 86 -11.87 -0.82 11.53
C VAL A 86 -12.92 -1.60 10.73
N ASN A 87 -14.01 -0.94 10.34
CA ASN A 87 -15.03 -1.56 9.48
C ASN A 87 -14.53 -1.77 8.04
N SER A 88 -15.25 -2.59 7.28
CA SER A 88 -14.91 -2.96 5.90
C SER A 88 -14.70 -1.74 4.99
N ASP A 89 -15.55 -0.72 5.08
CA ASP A 89 -15.46 0.47 4.22
C ASP A 89 -14.19 1.29 4.50
N ASN A 90 -13.85 1.48 5.76
CA ASN A 90 -12.64 2.20 6.15
C ASN A 90 -11.39 1.35 5.91
N ARG A 91 -11.46 0.03 6.11
CA ARG A 91 -10.37 -0.88 5.80
C ARG A 91 -10.02 -0.84 4.31
N LEU A 92 -11.01 -0.81 3.42
CA LEU A 92 -10.79 -0.66 1.98
C LEU A 92 -10.09 0.67 1.64
N LYS A 93 -10.48 1.78 2.31
CA LYS A 93 -9.82 3.09 2.11
C LYS A 93 -8.37 3.07 2.60
N TYR A 94 -8.11 2.47 3.76
CA TYR A 94 -6.74 2.27 4.26
C TYR A 94 -5.91 1.39 3.32
N HIS A 95 -6.51 0.31 2.80
CA HIS A 95 -5.83 -0.56 1.84
C HIS A 95 -5.47 0.19 0.55
N LEU A 96 -6.40 0.98 -0.01
CA LEU A 96 -6.13 1.83 -1.17
C LEU A 96 -5.00 2.83 -0.89
N SER A 97 -5.03 3.49 0.25
CA SER A 97 -3.97 4.43 0.66
C SER A 97 -2.61 3.73 0.78
N ALA A 98 -2.58 2.49 1.29
CA ALA A 98 -1.36 1.68 1.37
C ALA A 98 -0.84 1.26 -0.01
N VAL A 99 -1.71 1.00 -0.99
CA VAL A 99 -1.30 0.76 -2.38
C VAL A 99 -0.52 1.96 -2.92
N PHE A 100 -1.02 3.18 -2.73
CA PHE A 100 -0.31 4.40 -3.13
C PHE A 100 1.02 4.58 -2.37
N ALA A 101 0.98 4.46 -1.04
CA ALA A 101 2.15 4.74 -0.20
C ALA A 101 3.25 3.67 -0.27
N ASN A 102 2.92 2.43 -0.59
CA ASN A 102 3.85 1.32 -0.61
C ASN A 102 4.04 0.72 -2.02
N ASN A 103 2.97 0.15 -2.62
CA ASN A 103 3.11 -0.58 -3.87
C ASN A 103 3.53 0.35 -5.03
N PHE A 104 2.90 1.51 -5.15
CA PHE A 104 3.26 2.46 -6.21
C PHE A 104 4.62 3.13 -5.95
N THR A 105 4.97 3.38 -4.69
CA THR A 105 6.33 3.83 -4.34
C THR A 105 7.37 2.82 -4.82
N ASN A 106 7.18 1.52 -4.55
CA ASN A 106 8.09 0.49 -5.04
C ASN A 106 8.11 0.42 -6.59
N ALA A 107 6.97 0.61 -7.25
CA ALA A 107 6.91 0.67 -8.71
C ALA A 107 7.69 1.87 -9.28
N MET A 108 7.67 3.04 -8.60
CA MET A 108 8.49 4.19 -8.99
C MET A 108 10.00 3.91 -8.83
N LEU A 109 10.40 3.21 -7.77
CA LEU A 109 11.79 2.78 -7.60
C LEU A 109 12.22 1.81 -8.70
N LEU A 110 11.34 0.87 -9.09
CA LEU A 110 11.58 -0.02 -10.22
C LEU A 110 11.72 0.76 -11.55
N ALA A 111 10.89 1.78 -11.78
CA ALA A 111 11.00 2.65 -12.94
C ALA A 111 12.36 3.37 -12.98
N ALA A 112 12.78 3.94 -11.85
CA ALA A 112 14.09 4.59 -11.74
C ALA A 112 15.25 3.60 -11.96
N GLN A 113 15.15 2.38 -11.41
CA GLN A 113 16.16 1.34 -11.63
C GLN A 113 16.26 0.92 -13.10
N LYS A 114 15.12 0.81 -13.81
CA LYS A 114 15.11 0.50 -15.25
C LYS A 114 15.83 1.59 -16.05
N ILE A 115 15.58 2.87 -15.77
CA ILE A 115 16.27 3.98 -16.43
C ILE A 115 17.78 3.91 -16.15
N CYS A 116 18.20 3.68 -14.90
CA CYS A 116 19.61 3.52 -14.57
C CYS A 116 20.26 2.37 -15.35
N ASN A 117 19.60 1.22 -15.40
CA ASN A 117 20.13 0.04 -16.10
C ASN A 117 20.26 0.28 -17.62
N GLU A 118 19.24 0.93 -18.24
CA GLU A 118 19.25 1.25 -19.66
C GLU A 118 20.42 2.16 -20.05
N HIS A 119 20.78 3.09 -19.16
CA HIS A 119 21.87 4.05 -19.38
C HIS A 119 23.19 3.68 -18.67
N GLN A 120 23.30 2.45 -18.14
CA GLN A 120 24.49 1.95 -17.44
C GLN A 120 24.91 2.84 -16.24
N LEU A 121 23.94 3.40 -15.54
CA LEU A 121 24.12 4.22 -14.34
C LEU A 121 24.00 3.36 -13.09
N ASP A 122 24.76 3.70 -12.04
CA ASP A 122 24.69 3.01 -10.75
C ASP A 122 23.46 3.50 -9.94
N PHE A 123 22.46 2.64 -9.80
CA PHE A 123 21.25 2.92 -9.02
C PHE A 123 21.54 3.23 -7.55
N SER A 124 22.66 2.74 -6.99
CA SER A 124 23.03 2.98 -5.59
C SER A 124 23.18 4.46 -5.24
N TYR A 125 23.53 5.30 -6.22
CA TYR A 125 23.63 6.76 -6.02
C TYR A 125 22.29 7.43 -5.72
N LEU A 126 21.17 6.78 -6.02
CA LEU A 126 19.84 7.28 -5.66
C LEU A 126 19.45 6.99 -4.21
N GLN A 127 20.09 6.04 -3.54
CA GLN A 127 19.69 5.59 -2.19
C GLN A 127 19.63 6.74 -1.16
N PRO A 128 20.63 7.65 -1.05
CA PRO A 128 20.54 8.78 -0.11
C PRO A 128 19.36 9.70 -0.42
N LEU A 129 19.11 9.98 -1.71
CA LEU A 129 18.02 10.83 -2.17
C LEU A 129 16.66 10.19 -1.82
N ILE A 130 16.48 8.90 -2.09
CA ILE A 130 15.25 8.14 -1.79
C ILE A 130 14.98 8.19 -0.29
N THR A 131 15.97 7.86 0.53
CA THR A 131 15.84 7.85 2.00
C THR A 131 15.46 9.24 2.53
N GLN A 132 16.13 10.29 2.08
CA GLN A 132 15.84 11.67 2.47
C GLN A 132 14.44 12.09 2.05
N SER A 133 14.00 11.75 0.84
CA SER A 133 12.67 12.12 0.35
C SER A 133 11.56 11.51 1.20
N ILE A 134 11.67 10.24 1.57
CA ILE A 134 10.70 9.57 2.45
C ILE A 134 10.72 10.20 3.85
N GLN A 135 11.90 10.43 4.44
CA GLN A 135 12.01 11.06 5.75
C GLN A 135 11.40 12.47 5.77
N GLN A 136 11.62 13.28 4.74
CA GLN A 136 11.04 14.62 4.62
C GLN A 136 9.51 14.55 4.48
N ALA A 137 9.00 13.61 3.67
CA ALA A 137 7.56 13.43 3.51
C ALA A 137 6.88 13.03 4.82
N LEU A 138 7.51 12.17 5.63
CA LEU A 138 6.99 11.77 6.94
C LEU A 138 7.11 12.87 8.00
N SER A 139 8.18 13.69 7.96
CA SER A 139 8.45 14.73 8.97
C SER A 139 7.67 16.02 8.72
N PHE A 140 7.55 16.45 7.47
CA PHE A 140 6.97 17.75 7.10
C PHE A 140 5.63 17.63 6.37
N GLY A 141 5.20 16.42 6.06
CA GLY A 141 4.03 16.12 5.23
C GLY A 141 4.34 16.12 3.73
N PRO A 142 3.70 15.24 2.94
CA PRO A 142 3.95 15.09 1.50
C PRO A 142 3.76 16.38 0.71
N LYS A 143 2.74 17.18 1.06
CA LYS A 143 2.46 18.45 0.37
C LYS A 143 3.60 19.46 0.54
N ASN A 144 4.19 19.55 1.73
CA ASN A 144 5.26 20.52 2.03
C ASN A 144 6.62 20.10 1.48
N SER A 145 6.86 18.80 1.32
CA SER A 145 8.13 18.23 0.87
C SER A 145 8.20 17.97 -0.64
N GLN A 146 7.10 18.18 -1.38
CA GLN A 146 7.11 18.01 -2.84
C GLN A 146 8.05 19.02 -3.49
N THR A 147 8.92 18.52 -4.38
CA THR A 147 9.86 19.29 -5.22
C THR A 147 9.77 18.82 -6.67
N GLY A 148 10.66 19.29 -7.53
CA GLY A 148 10.81 18.79 -8.89
C GLY A 148 10.28 19.72 -9.98
N PRO A 149 10.55 19.38 -11.26
CA PRO A 149 10.23 20.26 -12.42
C PRO A 149 8.72 20.45 -12.59
N ALA A 150 7.90 19.43 -12.37
CA ALA A 150 6.45 19.54 -12.50
C ALA A 150 5.85 20.55 -11.50
N LYS A 151 6.32 20.57 -10.24
CA LYS A 151 5.88 21.57 -9.25
C LYS A 151 6.29 23.00 -9.64
N ARG A 152 7.48 23.17 -10.23
CA ARG A 152 8.00 24.48 -10.66
C ARG A 152 7.58 24.89 -12.07
N GLN A 153 6.79 24.05 -12.76
CA GLN A 153 6.38 24.25 -14.17
C GLN A 153 7.58 24.42 -15.13
N ASP A 154 8.65 23.69 -14.88
CA ASP A 154 9.87 23.71 -15.70
C ASP A 154 9.67 22.86 -16.96
N ILE A 155 9.00 23.46 -17.94
CA ILE A 155 8.60 22.80 -19.19
C ILE A 155 9.83 22.32 -20.00
N MET A 156 10.93 23.07 -19.98
CA MET A 156 12.14 22.68 -20.72
C MET A 156 12.72 21.38 -20.16
N THR A 157 12.87 21.28 -18.85
CA THR A 157 13.35 20.07 -18.19
C THR A 157 12.40 18.89 -18.43
N MET A 158 11.08 19.11 -18.30
CA MET A 158 10.08 18.07 -18.54
C MET A 158 10.12 17.53 -19.96
N ASN A 159 10.24 18.40 -20.97
CA ASN A 159 10.35 17.99 -22.37
C ASN A 159 11.64 17.19 -22.63
N SER A 160 12.76 17.58 -22.03
CA SER A 160 14.02 16.83 -22.12
C SER A 160 13.89 15.43 -21.53
N HIS A 161 13.17 15.28 -20.40
CA HIS A 161 12.90 13.96 -19.81
C HIS A 161 11.99 13.12 -20.72
N LEU A 162 10.93 13.71 -21.30
CA LEU A 162 10.05 13.00 -22.22
C LEU A 162 10.79 12.55 -23.49
N GLN A 163 11.70 13.35 -24.00
CA GLN A 163 12.54 12.96 -25.14
C GLN A 163 13.44 11.76 -24.81
N LEU A 164 14.00 11.69 -23.61
CA LEU A 164 14.78 10.51 -23.17
C LEU A 164 13.91 9.25 -23.05
N LEU A 165 12.61 9.39 -22.84
CA LEU A 165 11.67 8.29 -22.68
C LEU A 165 10.90 7.93 -23.96
N GLU A 166 11.15 8.59 -25.10
CA GLU A 166 10.37 8.43 -26.34
C GLU A 166 10.29 6.97 -26.85
N ASN A 167 11.31 6.18 -26.60
CA ASN A 167 11.37 4.76 -26.99
C ASN A 167 10.88 3.79 -25.89
N ASN A 168 10.35 4.32 -24.78
CA ASN A 168 9.85 3.54 -23.65
C ASN A 168 8.45 4.00 -23.25
N GLU A 169 7.45 3.65 -24.07
CA GLU A 169 6.06 4.08 -23.93
C GLU A 169 5.52 3.94 -22.47
N PRO A 170 5.71 2.83 -21.74
CA PRO A 170 5.21 2.72 -20.38
C PRO A 170 5.79 3.77 -19.41
N LEU A 171 7.09 4.06 -19.49
CA LEU A 171 7.73 5.07 -18.64
C LEU A 171 7.37 6.48 -19.10
N TYR A 172 7.21 6.71 -20.40
CA TYR A 172 6.78 7.97 -20.96
C TYR A 172 5.39 8.37 -20.43
N GLU A 173 4.42 7.47 -20.53
CA GLU A 173 3.06 7.74 -20.05
C GLU A 173 3.01 7.86 -18.51
N LEU A 174 3.75 7.03 -17.79
CA LEU A 174 3.88 7.14 -16.33
C LEU A 174 4.42 8.52 -15.91
N TYR A 175 5.47 9.01 -16.59
CA TYR A 175 6.06 10.32 -16.32
C TYR A 175 5.04 11.44 -16.54
N LYS A 176 4.27 11.40 -17.64
CA LYS A 176 3.22 12.37 -17.96
C LYS A 176 2.15 12.41 -16.89
N VAL A 177 1.57 11.24 -16.55
CA VAL A 177 0.48 11.14 -15.56
C VAL A 177 0.92 11.69 -14.21
N MET A 178 2.12 11.31 -13.75
CA MET A 178 2.66 11.79 -12.46
C MET A 178 2.97 13.29 -12.48
N SER A 179 3.51 13.79 -13.59
CA SER A 179 3.79 15.23 -13.75
C SER A 179 2.50 16.06 -13.78
N GLU A 180 1.46 15.58 -14.45
CA GLU A 180 0.14 16.21 -14.46
C GLU A 180 -0.52 16.21 -13.08
N PHE A 181 -0.44 15.11 -12.36
CA PHE A 181 -0.93 15.02 -10.98
C PHE A 181 -0.26 16.08 -10.10
N ILE A 182 1.08 16.12 -10.10
CA ILE A 182 1.84 17.11 -9.31
C ILE A 182 1.46 18.54 -9.73
N ASN A 183 1.38 18.81 -11.01
CA ASN A 183 1.04 20.14 -11.50
C ASN A 183 -0.36 20.58 -11.04
N LYS A 184 -1.36 19.72 -11.11
CA LYS A 184 -2.72 20.00 -10.64
C LYS A 184 -2.77 20.26 -9.13
N GLU A 185 -2.03 19.50 -8.33
CA GLU A 185 -2.05 19.63 -6.87
C GLU A 185 -1.35 20.89 -6.34
N PHE A 186 -0.42 21.48 -7.12
CA PHE A 186 0.43 22.56 -6.64
C PHE A 186 0.30 23.88 -7.42
N ASN A 187 -0.38 23.90 -8.57
CA ASN A 187 -0.42 25.07 -9.46
C ASN A 187 -1.85 25.42 -9.94
N THR A 188 -2.89 24.91 -9.28
CA THR A 188 -4.30 25.29 -9.51
C THR A 188 -4.81 26.35 -8.54
#